data_0a3a4bffb9e398fe3e069c893500dca6
#
_entry.id   0a3a4bffb9e398fe3e069c893500dca6
#
_cell.length_a   1.000
_cell.length_b   1.000
_cell.length_c   1.000
_cell.angle_alpha   90.00
_cell.angle_beta   90.00
_cell.angle_gamma   90.00
#
_symmetry.space_group_name_H-M   'P 1'
#
loop_
_entity.id
_entity.type
_entity.pdbx_description
1 polymer ?
#
loop_
_entity_poly.entity_id
_entity_poly.type
_entity_poly.pdbx_seq_one_letter_code
_entity_poly.pdbx_strand_id
1 'polypeptide(L)'
;KVEVKKIKKIKGGYELLAMDADANEILFTTEIVVNSAGLGSNNISTMAGIDDPDYTLLFWKGEYFSVGNGKEKFVSRLIYPVPEQDNVGLGIHTTTDISGRLKLGPNAFYLEDGKQDYSVDGSKKEEFYNAVKDFLPFIEMDDLNPDYSGIRPKLQPLGKGERDFIIVNEAERGYKNFINLIGIESPGLTASMAIAEYVCSVII
;
A
#
# COMPACT_ATOMS: atom_id res chain seq x y z
N LYS A 1 11.47 6.32 -15.84
CA LYS A 1 11.54 5.83 -14.45
C LYS A 1 12.77 6.47 -13.82
N VAL A 2 12.63 7.09 -12.65
CA VAL A 2 13.74 7.72 -11.91
C VAL A 2 13.71 7.17 -10.49
N GLU A 3 14.86 6.82 -9.94
CA GLU A 3 15.00 6.28 -8.59
C GLU A 3 15.91 7.20 -7.76
N VAL A 4 15.42 7.66 -6.60
CA VAL A 4 16.22 8.42 -5.65
C VAL A 4 17.24 7.50 -4.99
N LYS A 5 18.53 7.90 -5.02
CA LYS A 5 19.65 7.13 -4.47
C LYS A 5 20.24 7.76 -3.22
N LYS A 6 20.15 9.08 -3.09
CA LYS A 6 20.69 9.80 -1.94
C LYS A 6 19.96 11.12 -1.75
N ILE A 7 19.78 11.50 -0.50
CA ILE A 7 19.27 12.81 -0.10
C ILE A 7 20.26 13.41 0.90
N LYS A 8 20.61 14.67 0.70
CA LYS A 8 21.50 15.42 1.57
C LYS A 8 20.86 16.75 1.92
N LYS A 9 20.76 17.04 3.21
CA LYS A 9 20.38 18.37 3.67
C LYS A 9 21.50 19.38 3.35
N ILE A 10 21.13 20.50 2.76
CA ILE A 10 22.02 21.62 2.41
C ILE A 10 21.49 22.91 3.02
N LYS A 11 22.22 24.01 2.86
CA LYS A 11 21.73 25.32 3.29
C LYS A 11 20.52 25.73 2.42
N GLY A 12 19.37 25.86 3.06
CA GLY A 12 18.14 26.31 2.42
C GLY A 12 17.33 25.22 1.72
N GLY A 13 17.66 23.92 1.90
CA GLY A 13 16.89 22.85 1.29
C GLY A 13 17.63 21.51 1.24
N TYR A 14 17.46 20.80 0.16
CA TYR A 14 17.92 19.43 -0.04
C TYR A 14 18.55 19.26 -1.42
N GLU A 15 19.61 18.46 -1.47
CA GLU A 15 20.24 17.97 -2.69
C GLU A 15 19.87 16.49 -2.86
N LEU A 16 19.36 16.13 -4.01
CA LEU A 16 18.94 14.79 -4.34
C LEU A 16 19.76 14.24 -5.50
N LEU A 17 20.35 13.07 -5.29
CA LEU A 17 20.92 12.25 -6.35
C LEU A 17 19.90 11.19 -6.75
N ALA A 18 19.54 11.17 -8.01
CA ALA A 18 18.65 10.18 -8.59
C ALA A 18 19.30 9.50 -9.79
N MET A 19 18.78 8.35 -10.17
CA MET A 19 19.24 7.57 -11.32
C MET A 19 18.05 7.31 -12.25
N ASP A 20 18.23 7.57 -13.53
CA ASP A 20 17.21 7.30 -14.55
C ASP A 20 17.21 5.83 -14.99
N ALA A 21 16.34 5.47 -15.97
CA ALA A 21 16.23 4.12 -16.49
C ALA A 21 17.48 3.66 -17.27
N ASP A 22 18.27 4.61 -17.76
CA ASP A 22 19.48 4.37 -18.54
C ASP A 22 20.75 4.44 -17.65
N ALA A 23 20.56 4.43 -16.33
CA ALA A 23 21.60 4.52 -15.31
C ALA A 23 22.41 5.85 -15.33
N ASN A 24 21.83 6.92 -15.86
CA ASN A 24 22.46 8.24 -15.75
C ASN A 24 22.12 8.86 -14.40
N GLU A 25 23.12 9.48 -13.79
CA GLU A 25 22.94 10.25 -12.56
C GLU A 25 22.30 11.60 -12.84
N ILE A 26 21.29 11.94 -12.04
CA ILE A 26 20.61 13.23 -12.07
C ILE A 26 20.76 13.86 -10.69
N LEU A 27 21.40 15.02 -10.63
CA LEU A 27 21.56 15.81 -9.42
C LEU A 27 20.67 17.05 -9.50
N PHE A 28 19.85 17.28 -8.47
CA PHE A 28 19.04 18.48 -8.38
C PHE A 28 18.87 18.94 -6.93
N THR A 29 18.49 20.20 -6.74
CA THR A 29 18.23 20.79 -5.43
C THR A 29 16.78 21.26 -5.34
N THR A 30 16.25 21.24 -4.12
CA THR A 30 14.88 21.69 -3.83
C THR A 30 14.80 22.27 -2.42
N GLU A 31 13.89 23.21 -2.20
CA GLU A 31 13.58 23.74 -0.87
C GLU A 31 12.62 22.85 -0.08
N ILE A 32 11.80 22.05 -0.78
CA ILE A 32 10.73 21.25 -0.20
C ILE A 32 10.87 19.80 -0.73
N VAL A 33 10.77 18.85 0.17
CA VAL A 33 10.65 17.42 -0.16
C VAL A 33 9.35 16.88 0.41
N VAL A 34 8.52 16.28 -0.44
CA VAL A 34 7.35 15.52 0.00
C VAL A 34 7.61 14.06 -0.28
N ASN A 35 7.85 13.30 0.78
CA ASN A 35 8.08 11.87 0.71
C ASN A 35 6.76 11.11 0.66
N SER A 36 6.29 10.80 -0.55
CA SER A 36 5.08 10.01 -0.84
C SER A 36 5.44 8.65 -1.45
N ALA A 37 6.55 8.05 -1.01
CA ALA A 37 7.15 6.88 -1.65
C ALA A 37 6.46 5.53 -1.31
N GLY A 38 5.33 5.54 -0.59
CA GLY A 38 4.55 4.33 -0.26
C GLY A 38 5.42 3.29 0.47
N LEU A 39 5.59 2.10 -0.10
CA LEU A 39 6.44 1.04 0.46
C LEU A 39 7.91 1.45 0.63
N GLY A 40 8.37 2.48 -0.07
CA GLY A 40 9.73 3.02 0.03
C GLY A 40 9.85 4.22 0.96
N SER A 41 8.77 4.67 1.61
CA SER A 41 8.78 5.94 2.36
C SER A 41 9.73 5.95 3.55
N ASN A 42 9.87 4.84 4.26
CA ASN A 42 10.86 4.70 5.33
C ASN A 42 12.30 4.82 4.79
N ASN A 43 12.60 4.21 3.65
CA ASN A 43 13.93 4.29 3.04
C ASN A 43 14.28 5.72 2.62
N ILE A 44 13.32 6.47 2.07
CA ILE A 44 13.51 7.89 1.70
C ILE A 44 13.79 8.72 2.96
N SER A 45 13.07 8.48 4.05
CA SER A 45 13.31 9.13 5.35
C SER A 45 14.72 8.86 5.85
N THR A 46 15.13 7.59 5.90
CA THR A 46 16.48 7.17 6.31
C THR A 46 17.58 7.76 5.41
N MET A 47 17.37 7.82 4.09
CA MET A 47 18.32 8.46 3.16
C MET A 47 18.55 9.95 3.47
N ALA A 48 17.55 10.64 3.99
CA ALA A 48 17.67 12.04 4.43
C ALA A 48 18.36 12.19 5.79
N GLY A 49 18.60 11.09 6.51
CA GLY A 49 19.14 11.07 7.86
C GLY A 49 18.09 11.16 8.96
N ILE A 50 16.82 10.90 8.62
CA ILE A 50 15.70 10.84 9.54
C ILE A 50 15.43 9.36 9.83
N ASP A 51 15.91 8.89 10.98
CA ASP A 51 15.75 7.51 11.43
C ASP A 51 14.81 7.50 12.65
N ASP A 52 13.58 7.03 12.45
CA ASP A 52 12.55 6.92 13.47
C ASP A 52 12.00 5.50 13.49
N PRO A 53 12.10 4.78 14.63
CA PRO A 53 11.52 3.44 14.76
C PRO A 53 10.02 3.39 14.43
N ASP A 54 9.28 4.48 14.67
CA ASP A 54 7.86 4.58 14.37
C ASP A 54 7.55 4.59 12.87
N TYR A 55 8.56 4.83 12.02
CA TYR A 55 8.44 4.83 10.56
C TYR A 55 8.68 3.44 9.95
N THR A 56 8.96 2.44 10.77
CA THR A 56 9.16 1.07 10.30
C THR A 56 7.91 0.52 9.67
N LEU A 57 7.99 0.20 8.38
CA LEU A 57 6.89 -0.36 7.62
C LEU A 57 6.88 -1.88 7.70
N LEU A 58 5.70 -2.42 7.88
CA LEU A 58 5.41 -3.84 7.85
C LEU A 58 4.60 -4.14 6.58
N PHE A 59 5.06 -5.08 5.80
CA PHE A 59 4.45 -5.37 4.50
C PHE A 59 3.35 -6.41 4.65
N TRP A 60 2.10 -5.99 4.38
CA TRP A 60 0.93 -6.85 4.36
C TRP A 60 0.52 -7.12 2.92
N LYS A 61 0.63 -8.37 2.52
CA LYS A 61 0.21 -8.81 1.19
C LYS A 61 -1.26 -9.18 1.20
N GLY A 62 -1.96 -8.78 0.14
CA GLY A 62 -3.31 -9.22 -0.18
C GLY A 62 -3.35 -9.80 -1.58
N GLU A 63 -3.84 -11.01 -1.72
CA GLU A 63 -3.98 -11.72 -2.98
C GLU A 63 -5.42 -11.70 -3.46
N TYR A 64 -5.60 -11.77 -4.77
CA TYR A 64 -6.90 -11.79 -5.43
C TYR A 64 -7.01 -12.95 -6.42
N PHE A 65 -8.20 -13.52 -6.49
CA PHE A 65 -8.57 -14.52 -7.49
C PHE A 65 -9.66 -13.95 -8.39
N SER A 66 -9.51 -14.09 -9.70
CA SER A 66 -10.56 -13.76 -10.66
C SER A 66 -11.59 -14.88 -10.75
N VAL A 67 -12.84 -14.51 -11.03
CA VAL A 67 -13.96 -15.44 -11.27
C VAL A 67 -14.19 -15.54 -12.76
N GLY A 68 -14.13 -16.76 -13.29
CA GLY A 68 -14.34 -17.08 -14.69
C GLY A 68 -15.72 -17.66 -14.99
N ASN A 69 -15.80 -18.34 -16.15
CA ASN A 69 -16.96 -19.10 -16.61
C ASN A 69 -18.26 -18.28 -16.78
N GLY A 70 -18.14 -16.97 -16.98
CA GLY A 70 -19.29 -16.07 -17.19
C GLY A 70 -20.10 -15.78 -15.93
N LYS A 71 -19.56 -16.11 -14.74
CA LYS A 71 -20.24 -15.90 -13.46
C LYS A 71 -20.11 -14.48 -12.92
N GLU A 72 -19.21 -13.68 -13.49
CA GLU A 72 -19.04 -12.25 -13.17
C GLU A 72 -20.33 -11.44 -13.31
N LYS A 73 -21.19 -11.81 -14.23
CA LYS A 73 -22.49 -11.15 -14.49
C LYS A 73 -23.53 -11.35 -13.38
N PHE A 74 -23.32 -12.27 -12.45
CA PHE A 74 -24.22 -12.47 -11.32
C PHE A 74 -24.02 -11.50 -10.18
N VAL A 75 -22.94 -10.72 -10.22
CA VAL A 75 -22.59 -9.74 -9.19
C VAL A 75 -22.49 -8.35 -9.81
N SER A 76 -23.34 -7.45 -9.36
CA SER A 76 -23.38 -6.04 -9.84
C SER A 76 -22.90 -5.05 -8.80
N ARG A 77 -22.49 -5.50 -7.61
CA ARG A 77 -22.10 -4.66 -6.48
C ARG A 77 -20.99 -5.35 -5.68
N LEU A 78 -20.29 -4.56 -4.86
CA LEU A 78 -19.36 -5.11 -3.89
C LEU A 78 -20.17 -5.78 -2.76
N ILE A 79 -19.81 -7.02 -2.42
CA ILE A 79 -20.46 -7.80 -1.37
C ILE A 79 -19.36 -8.20 -0.38
N TYR A 80 -19.55 -7.81 0.87
CA TYR A 80 -18.63 -8.08 1.97
C TYR A 80 -19.24 -9.11 2.92
N PRO A 81 -18.45 -10.04 3.47
CA PRO A 81 -18.87 -10.81 4.62
C PRO A 81 -19.04 -9.89 5.84
N VAL A 82 -19.77 -10.35 6.84
CA VAL A 82 -19.78 -9.69 8.16
C VAL A 82 -18.37 -9.84 8.76
N PRO A 83 -17.70 -8.75 9.16
CA PRO A 83 -16.37 -8.86 9.76
C PRO A 83 -16.38 -9.70 11.02
N GLU A 84 -15.45 -10.63 11.16
CA GLU A 84 -15.20 -11.32 12.41
C GLU A 84 -14.52 -10.38 13.42
N GLN A 85 -14.78 -10.56 14.72
CA GLN A 85 -14.31 -9.64 15.77
C GLN A 85 -12.78 -9.53 15.86
N ASP A 86 -12.05 -10.56 15.43
CA ASP A 86 -10.58 -10.63 15.47
C ASP A 86 -9.92 -10.46 14.09
N ASN A 87 -10.70 -10.08 13.08
CA ASN A 87 -10.22 -10.06 11.70
C ASN A 87 -9.44 -8.78 11.39
N VAL A 88 -8.23 -8.93 10.96
CA VAL A 88 -7.31 -7.83 10.58
C VAL A 88 -7.63 -7.27 9.18
N GLY A 89 -8.89 -7.37 8.74
CA GLY A 89 -9.33 -6.88 7.44
C GLY A 89 -10.83 -7.04 7.22
N LEU A 90 -11.29 -6.66 6.03
CA LEU A 90 -12.70 -6.75 5.64
C LEU A 90 -13.14 -8.18 5.22
N GLY A 91 -12.24 -9.16 5.32
CA GLY A 91 -12.45 -10.50 4.77
C GLY A 91 -12.42 -10.53 3.25
N ILE A 92 -12.38 -11.74 2.68
CA ILE A 92 -12.44 -11.94 1.23
C ILE A 92 -13.84 -11.52 0.75
N HIS A 93 -13.89 -10.52 -0.12
CA HIS A 93 -15.11 -9.91 -0.63
C HIS A 93 -15.11 -9.84 -2.16
N THR A 94 -16.21 -9.44 -2.75
CA THR A 94 -16.27 -9.23 -4.20
C THR A 94 -15.71 -7.87 -4.58
N THR A 95 -14.93 -7.83 -5.67
CA THR A 95 -14.43 -6.61 -6.30
C THR A 95 -14.67 -6.69 -7.80
N THR A 96 -15.11 -5.60 -8.42
CA THR A 96 -15.22 -5.53 -9.88
C THR A 96 -14.24 -4.50 -10.42
N ASP A 97 -13.50 -4.86 -11.47
CA ASP A 97 -12.65 -3.90 -12.17
C ASP A 97 -13.44 -3.10 -13.21
N ILE A 98 -12.78 -2.10 -13.81
CA ILE A 98 -13.40 -1.21 -14.81
C ILE A 98 -13.86 -1.93 -16.09
N SER A 99 -13.37 -3.14 -16.35
CA SER A 99 -13.82 -3.99 -17.46
C SER A 99 -14.97 -4.93 -17.08
N GLY A 100 -15.44 -4.87 -15.83
CA GLY A 100 -16.54 -5.68 -15.33
C GLY A 100 -16.12 -7.08 -14.87
N ARG A 101 -14.83 -7.38 -14.79
CA ARG A 101 -14.37 -8.68 -14.28
C ARG A 101 -14.56 -8.76 -12.77
N LEU A 102 -15.17 -9.85 -12.32
CA LEU A 102 -15.35 -10.14 -10.90
C LEU A 102 -14.07 -10.76 -10.32
N LYS A 103 -13.68 -10.28 -9.17
CA LYS A 103 -12.57 -10.79 -8.37
C LYS A 103 -13.01 -11.00 -6.94
N LEU A 104 -12.36 -11.94 -6.28
CA LEU A 104 -12.50 -12.22 -4.85
C LEU A 104 -11.21 -11.81 -4.15
N GLY A 105 -11.33 -11.17 -3.00
CA GLY A 105 -10.18 -10.72 -2.22
C GLY A 105 -10.32 -9.31 -1.66
N PRO A 106 -9.24 -8.85 -1.02
CA PRO A 106 -8.03 -9.63 -0.76
C PRO A 106 -8.16 -10.55 0.46
N ASN A 107 -7.31 -11.57 0.54
CA ASN A 107 -6.87 -12.10 1.82
C ASN A 107 -5.82 -11.13 2.45
N ALA A 108 -5.28 -11.47 3.62
CA ALA A 108 -4.29 -10.60 4.26
C ALA A 108 -3.28 -11.42 5.08
N PHE A 109 -1.99 -11.23 4.81
CA PHE A 109 -0.91 -11.86 5.57
C PHE A 109 0.38 -11.04 5.50
N TYR A 110 1.26 -11.24 6.49
CA TYR A 110 2.57 -10.60 6.54
C TYR A 110 3.57 -11.22 5.57
N LEU A 111 4.44 -10.36 5.03
CA LEU A 111 5.68 -10.77 4.38
C LEU A 111 6.81 -10.67 5.42
N GLU A 112 7.10 -11.78 6.11
CA GLU A 112 8.05 -11.83 7.22
C GLU A 112 9.48 -11.48 6.82
N ASP A 113 9.86 -11.76 5.56
CA ASP A 113 11.19 -11.47 5.02
C ASP A 113 11.35 -10.03 4.53
N GLY A 114 10.30 -9.21 4.61
CA GLY A 114 10.30 -7.81 4.16
C GLY A 114 10.48 -7.63 2.65
N LYS A 115 10.41 -8.72 1.85
CA LYS A 115 10.52 -8.62 0.39
C LYS A 115 9.19 -8.34 -0.27
N GLN A 116 9.22 -7.53 -1.31
CA GLN A 116 8.04 -7.20 -2.11
C GLN A 116 7.76 -8.31 -3.14
N ASP A 117 7.09 -9.37 -2.68
CA ASP A 117 6.65 -10.46 -3.56
C ASP A 117 5.20 -10.24 -4.01
N TYR A 118 5.00 -10.04 -5.30
CA TYR A 118 3.69 -9.83 -5.94
C TYR A 118 3.13 -11.10 -6.63
N SER A 119 3.73 -12.25 -6.44
CA SER A 119 3.18 -13.53 -6.92
C SER A 119 1.83 -13.83 -6.25
N VAL A 120 1.00 -14.64 -6.87
CA VAL A 120 -0.24 -15.14 -6.25
C VAL A 120 -0.12 -16.64 -6.07
N ASP A 121 -0.31 -17.11 -4.84
CA ASP A 121 -0.24 -18.53 -4.54
C ASP A 121 -1.53 -19.24 -4.94
N GLY A 122 -1.47 -19.96 -6.07
CA GLY A 122 -2.61 -20.73 -6.59
C GLY A 122 -3.11 -21.83 -5.67
N SER A 123 -2.31 -22.29 -4.70
CA SER A 123 -2.73 -23.31 -3.72
C SER A 123 -3.79 -22.78 -2.73
N LYS A 124 -3.90 -21.45 -2.58
CA LYS A 124 -4.92 -20.81 -1.73
C LYS A 124 -6.32 -20.75 -2.32
N LYS A 125 -6.52 -21.32 -3.50
CA LYS A 125 -7.81 -21.37 -4.19
C LYS A 125 -8.96 -21.86 -3.28
N GLU A 126 -8.69 -22.90 -2.49
CA GLU A 126 -9.66 -23.46 -1.55
C GLU A 126 -10.01 -22.47 -0.41
N GLU A 127 -9.04 -21.71 0.09
CA GLU A 127 -9.27 -20.64 1.07
C GLU A 127 -10.28 -19.63 0.54
N PHE A 128 -10.06 -19.14 -0.69
CA PHE A 128 -10.95 -18.16 -1.32
C PHE A 128 -12.35 -18.72 -1.58
N TYR A 129 -12.45 -19.96 -2.06
CA TYR A 129 -13.73 -20.62 -2.27
C TYR A 129 -14.52 -20.76 -0.96
N ASN A 130 -13.88 -21.27 0.10
CA ASN A 130 -14.52 -21.47 1.39
C ASN A 130 -14.98 -20.16 2.03
N ALA A 131 -14.25 -19.05 1.81
CA ALA A 131 -14.61 -17.74 2.33
C ALA A 131 -15.90 -17.18 1.69
N VAL A 132 -16.26 -17.58 0.47
CA VAL A 132 -17.35 -16.94 -0.26
C VAL A 132 -18.54 -17.86 -0.56
N LYS A 133 -18.39 -19.17 -0.49
CA LYS A 133 -19.42 -20.16 -0.91
C LYS A 133 -20.78 -19.99 -0.26
N ASP A 134 -20.83 -19.48 0.98
CA ASP A 134 -22.07 -19.34 1.74
C ASP A 134 -22.91 -18.13 1.27
N PHE A 135 -22.26 -17.07 0.80
CA PHE A 135 -22.96 -15.86 0.31
C PHE A 135 -22.89 -15.70 -1.22
N LEU A 136 -22.06 -16.45 -1.92
CA LEU A 136 -22.01 -16.57 -3.38
C LEU A 136 -22.18 -18.03 -3.82
N PRO A 137 -23.33 -18.65 -3.59
CA PRO A 137 -23.51 -20.10 -3.76
C PRO A 137 -23.43 -20.57 -5.23
N PHE A 138 -23.37 -19.65 -6.19
CA PHE A 138 -23.18 -19.95 -7.61
C PHE A 138 -21.70 -20.11 -8.00
N ILE A 139 -20.76 -19.72 -7.13
CA ILE A 139 -19.32 -19.90 -7.36
C ILE A 139 -18.92 -21.35 -7.13
N GLU A 140 -18.14 -21.89 -8.02
CA GLU A 140 -17.49 -23.20 -7.90
C GLU A 140 -15.97 -23.01 -7.83
N MET A 141 -15.27 -23.98 -7.27
CA MET A 141 -13.82 -23.88 -7.12
C MET A 141 -13.10 -23.72 -8.48
N ASP A 142 -13.62 -24.36 -9.52
CA ASP A 142 -13.04 -24.30 -10.88
C ASP A 142 -13.23 -22.94 -11.58
N ASP A 143 -14.09 -22.08 -11.04
CA ASP A 143 -14.24 -20.71 -11.54
C ASP A 143 -13.09 -19.79 -11.12
N LEU A 144 -12.35 -20.14 -10.06
CA LEU A 144 -11.35 -19.29 -9.45
C LEU A 144 -9.97 -19.47 -10.10
N ASN A 145 -9.37 -18.35 -10.48
CA ASN A 145 -8.01 -18.31 -11.05
C ASN A 145 -7.17 -17.26 -10.32
N PRO A 146 -5.89 -17.57 -9.99
CA PRO A 146 -4.98 -16.56 -9.46
C PRO A 146 -4.95 -15.31 -10.37
N ASP A 147 -5.03 -14.11 -9.80
CA ASP A 147 -5.05 -12.88 -10.59
C ASP A 147 -3.88 -11.97 -10.21
N TYR A 148 -4.01 -11.13 -9.21
CA TYR A 148 -2.95 -10.20 -8.80
C TYR A 148 -2.85 -10.11 -7.27
N SER A 149 -1.81 -9.45 -6.81
CA SER A 149 -1.65 -9.12 -5.39
C SER A 149 -1.23 -7.66 -5.21
N GLY A 150 -1.48 -7.14 -4.02
CA GLY A 150 -1.01 -5.85 -3.57
C GLY A 150 -0.28 -5.96 -2.24
N ILE A 151 0.57 -4.99 -1.93
CA ILE A 151 1.28 -4.91 -0.65
C ILE A 151 0.93 -3.57 0.00
N ARG A 152 0.50 -3.64 1.26
CA ARG A 152 0.17 -2.46 2.07
C ARG A 152 1.33 -2.11 2.99
N PRO A 153 1.75 -0.83 3.03
CA PRO A 153 2.77 -0.35 3.96
C PRO A 153 2.14 -0.07 5.34
N LYS A 154 1.95 -1.10 6.17
CA LYS A 154 1.34 -0.92 7.49
C LYS A 154 2.35 -0.50 8.55
N LEU A 155 1.86 0.28 9.53
CA LEU A 155 2.64 0.72 10.70
C LEU A 155 2.37 -0.13 11.95
N GLN A 156 1.26 -0.88 11.97
CA GLN A 156 0.91 -1.70 13.12
C GLN A 156 1.43 -3.14 13.00
N PRO A 157 2.08 -3.65 14.06
CA PRO A 157 2.41 -5.08 14.17
C PRO A 157 1.16 -5.96 14.28
N LEU A 158 1.31 -7.23 13.92
CA LEU A 158 0.24 -8.23 14.06
C LEU A 158 -0.27 -8.28 15.51
N GLY A 159 -1.59 -8.30 15.68
CA GLY A 159 -2.23 -8.34 17.00
C GLY A 159 -2.15 -7.05 17.82
N LYS A 160 -1.67 -5.95 17.22
CA LYS A 160 -1.74 -4.61 17.80
C LYS A 160 -2.88 -3.81 17.18
N GLY A 161 -3.37 -2.83 17.93
CA GLY A 161 -4.43 -1.93 17.44
C GLY A 161 -4.02 -1.16 16.18
N GLU A 162 -5.01 -0.62 15.49
CA GLU A 162 -4.78 0.18 14.29
C GLU A 162 -3.90 1.40 14.58
N ARG A 163 -3.01 1.71 13.64
CA ARG A 163 -2.22 2.95 13.63
C ARG A 163 -2.61 3.75 12.39
N ASP A 164 -2.82 5.03 12.60
CA ASP A 164 -3.11 5.96 11.53
C ASP A 164 -1.84 6.31 10.72
N PHE A 165 -2.03 6.90 9.56
CA PHE A 165 -0.98 7.46 8.72
C PHE A 165 -0.14 8.49 9.49
N ILE A 166 1.15 8.51 9.24
CA ILE A 166 2.02 9.56 9.76
C ILE A 166 2.23 10.57 8.64
N ILE A 167 1.75 11.80 8.84
CA ILE A 167 1.96 12.93 7.94
C ILE A 167 2.56 14.06 8.77
N VAL A 168 3.85 14.34 8.58
CA VAL A 168 4.59 15.26 9.43
C VAL A 168 5.62 16.06 8.64
N ASN A 169 5.73 17.37 8.96
CA ASN A 169 6.89 18.18 8.58
C ASN A 169 7.99 17.97 9.63
N GLU A 170 9.14 17.49 9.22
CA GLU A 170 10.26 17.14 10.09
C GLU A 170 11.04 18.37 10.61
N ALA A 171 10.41 19.53 10.60
CA ALA A 171 11.04 20.79 11.02
C ALA A 171 11.56 20.76 12.47
N GLU A 172 10.81 20.12 13.39
CA GLU A 172 11.22 19.98 14.81
C GLU A 172 12.49 19.12 14.96
N ARG A 173 12.74 18.20 14.01
CA ARG A 173 13.97 17.41 13.93
C ARG A 173 15.07 18.12 13.16
N GLY A 174 14.83 19.37 12.76
CA GLY A 174 15.77 20.18 12.00
C GLY A 174 15.73 19.98 10.49
N TYR A 175 14.73 19.26 9.95
CA TYR A 175 14.53 19.03 8.50
C TYR A 175 13.35 19.86 8.01
N LYS A 176 13.50 21.19 8.02
CA LYS A 176 12.46 22.12 7.58
C LYS A 176 11.99 21.78 6.16
N ASN A 177 10.67 21.73 5.97
CA ASN A 177 10.02 21.40 4.69
C ASN A 177 10.41 20.03 4.09
N PHE A 178 10.83 19.10 4.93
CA PHE A 178 10.83 17.68 4.60
C PHE A 178 9.55 17.07 5.18
N ILE A 179 8.60 16.76 4.34
CA ILE A 179 7.30 16.24 4.75
C ILE A 179 7.27 14.74 4.51
N ASN A 180 7.17 13.95 5.57
CA ASN A 180 7.02 12.51 5.51
C ASN A 180 5.54 12.09 5.50
N LEU A 181 5.19 11.23 4.54
CA LEU A 181 3.93 10.51 4.48
C LEU A 181 4.24 9.02 4.61
N ILE A 182 4.11 8.50 5.83
CA ILE A 182 4.51 7.13 6.16
C ILE A 182 3.26 6.28 6.44
N GLY A 183 3.24 5.05 5.94
CA GLY A 183 2.15 4.12 6.20
C GLY A 183 0.86 4.46 5.48
N ILE A 184 0.91 5.23 4.39
CA ILE A 184 -0.29 5.52 3.58
C ILE A 184 -0.73 4.26 2.85
N GLU A 185 -1.77 3.64 3.37
CA GLU A 185 -2.46 2.48 2.79
C GLU A 185 -3.93 2.82 2.44
N SER A 186 -4.83 1.86 2.40
CA SER A 186 -6.26 2.13 2.23
C SER A 186 -6.83 2.86 3.48
N PRO A 187 -7.57 3.97 3.32
CA PRO A 187 -8.10 4.56 2.09
C PRO A 187 -7.28 5.72 1.50
N GLY A 188 -5.96 5.69 1.56
CA GLY A 188 -5.08 6.81 1.15
C GLY A 188 -5.34 7.34 -0.26
N LEU A 189 -5.66 6.48 -1.22
CA LEU A 189 -6.00 6.92 -2.59
C LEU A 189 -7.29 7.75 -2.60
N THR A 190 -8.33 7.31 -1.91
CA THR A 190 -9.60 8.03 -1.80
C THR A 190 -9.44 9.35 -1.04
N ALA A 191 -8.57 9.37 -0.01
CA ALA A 191 -8.27 10.54 0.80
C ALA A 191 -7.18 11.44 0.19
N SER A 192 -6.61 11.11 -0.96
CA SER A 192 -5.40 11.76 -1.49
C SER A 192 -5.51 13.28 -1.68
N MET A 193 -6.68 13.79 -2.06
CA MET A 193 -6.91 15.23 -2.21
C MET A 193 -6.86 15.95 -0.85
N ALA A 194 -7.52 15.40 0.17
CA ALA A 194 -7.50 15.94 1.53
C ALA A 194 -6.08 15.84 2.14
N ILE A 195 -5.35 14.74 1.88
CA ILE A 195 -3.95 14.60 2.28
C ILE A 195 -3.09 15.68 1.62
N ALA A 196 -3.29 15.96 0.33
CA ALA A 196 -2.56 17.00 -0.37
C ALA A 196 -2.83 18.41 0.21
N GLU A 197 -4.07 18.74 0.51
CA GLU A 197 -4.43 20.00 1.19
C GLU A 197 -3.76 20.12 2.55
N TYR A 198 -3.78 19.05 3.33
CA TYR A 198 -3.10 19.01 4.63
C TYR A 198 -1.58 19.20 4.48
N VAL A 199 -0.95 18.51 3.53
CA VAL A 199 0.49 18.66 3.25
C VAL A 199 0.82 20.11 2.89
N CYS A 200 0.03 20.77 2.06
CA CYS A 200 0.21 22.18 1.74
C CYS A 200 0.14 23.09 2.98
N SER A 201 -0.74 22.77 3.93
CA SER A 201 -0.92 23.56 5.16
C SER A 201 0.24 23.45 6.15
N VAL A 202 1.05 22.39 6.07
CA VAL A 202 2.19 22.17 6.98
C VAL A 202 3.55 22.58 6.40
N ILE A 203 3.58 23.08 5.16
CA ILE A 203 4.78 23.70 4.56
C ILE A 203 5.01 25.06 5.21
N ILE A 204 6.27 25.37 5.63
CA ILE A 204 6.63 26.53 6.43
C ILE A 204 7.56 27.49 5.61
#